data_cb837455d64d8ea9924dc5c48e772ca9
#
_entry.id   cb837455d64d8ea9924dc5c48e772ca9
#
_cell.length_a   1.000
_cell.length_b   1.000
_cell.length_c   1.000
_cell.angle_alpha   90.00
_cell.angle_beta   90.00
_cell.angle_gamma   90.00
#
_symmetry.space_group_name_H-M   'P 1'
#
loop_
_entity.id
_entity.type
_entity.pdbx_description
1 polymer ?
#
loop_
_entity_poly.entity_id
_entity_poly.type
_entity_poly.pdbx_seq_one_letter_code
_entity_poly.pdbx_strand_id
1 'polypeptide(L)'
;EHKAEKPQEQANPKIAAPADIRYPKSPSIEDYDAQITISDNNPIDPTMLNGYADFSQESFSAILKTASDNVSYSPLSLYYPLMLTLQASKGSTAEQLQTLLHVNRSDNAKNMGNLYRRLYTDNESGQMKIANSLWIQNAYPVKDEFIEAANKQFYAAAYIVDFSQSKTADLMAAWIREHTNANLSPS
;
A
#
# COMPACT_ATOMS: atom_id res chain seq x y z
N GLU A 1 14.94 -44.37 -30.16
CA GLU A 1 14.80 -44.14 -28.70
C GLU A 1 14.46 -42.69 -28.44
N HIS A 2 13.16 -42.39 -28.26
CA HIS A 2 12.73 -41.04 -27.83
C HIS A 2 12.92 -40.97 -26.31
N LYS A 3 13.92 -40.23 -25.85
CA LYS A 3 14.03 -39.81 -24.45
C LYS A 3 12.88 -38.85 -24.15
N ALA A 4 11.91 -39.30 -23.34
CA ALA A 4 10.90 -38.43 -22.77
C ALA A 4 11.60 -37.39 -21.86
N GLU A 5 11.52 -36.10 -22.21
CA GLU A 5 11.88 -35.00 -21.31
C GLU A 5 10.99 -35.07 -20.07
N LYS A 6 11.64 -35.11 -18.90
CA LYS A 6 10.95 -34.99 -17.63
C LYS A 6 10.25 -33.62 -17.56
N PRO A 7 9.00 -33.54 -17.06
CA PRO A 7 8.36 -32.27 -16.81
C PRO A 7 9.26 -31.42 -15.90
N GLN A 8 9.61 -30.21 -16.34
CA GLN A 8 10.26 -29.23 -15.49
C GLN A 8 9.34 -28.97 -14.31
N GLU A 9 9.82 -29.29 -13.12
CA GLU A 9 9.19 -28.95 -11.85
C GLU A 9 9.01 -27.44 -11.85
N GLN A 10 7.77 -27.00 -11.98
CA GLN A 10 7.41 -25.57 -11.94
C GLN A 10 7.86 -25.03 -10.58
N ALA A 11 8.95 -24.25 -10.59
CA ALA A 11 9.40 -23.56 -9.41
C ALA A 11 8.22 -22.75 -8.85
N ASN A 12 7.81 -23.04 -7.62
CA ASN A 12 6.89 -22.18 -6.90
C ASN A 12 7.40 -20.74 -7.02
N PRO A 13 6.51 -19.76 -7.32
CA PRO A 13 6.94 -18.37 -7.32
C PRO A 13 7.70 -18.14 -6.02
N LYS A 14 8.95 -17.68 -6.12
CA LYS A 14 9.67 -17.20 -4.94
C LYS A 14 8.89 -16.01 -4.43
N ILE A 15 7.93 -16.29 -3.55
CA ILE A 15 7.43 -15.27 -2.65
C ILE A 15 8.69 -14.86 -1.90
N ALA A 16 9.26 -13.69 -2.23
CA ALA A 16 10.18 -13.06 -1.31
C ALA A 16 9.38 -13.04 -0.03
N ALA A 17 9.83 -13.83 0.97
CA ALA A 17 9.06 -13.99 2.21
C ALA A 17 8.60 -12.59 2.59
N PRO A 18 7.29 -12.31 2.67
CA PRO A 18 6.84 -10.98 3.02
C PRO A 18 7.62 -10.65 4.28
N ALA A 19 8.47 -9.63 4.22
CA ALA A 19 9.16 -9.20 5.41
C ALA A 19 8.05 -9.06 6.44
N ASP A 20 8.13 -9.78 7.56
CA ASP A 20 7.08 -9.81 8.58
C ASP A 20 6.69 -8.36 8.88
N ILE A 21 5.58 -7.92 8.30
CA ILE A 21 5.13 -6.55 8.48
C ILE A 21 4.71 -6.44 9.93
N ARG A 22 5.53 -5.73 10.71
CA ARG A 22 5.23 -5.46 12.11
C ARG A 22 4.28 -4.28 12.17
N TYR A 23 3.00 -4.58 12.27
CA TYR A 23 1.97 -3.58 12.45
C TYR A 23 2.17 -2.80 13.77
N PRO A 24 1.72 -1.52 13.82
CA PRO A 24 1.76 -0.73 15.03
C PRO A 24 0.96 -1.37 16.16
N LYS A 25 1.24 -0.96 17.39
CA LYS A 25 0.36 -1.28 18.50
C LYS A 25 -0.85 -0.35 18.45
N SER A 26 -2.04 -0.91 18.68
CA SER A 26 -3.27 -0.15 18.87
C SER A 26 -3.62 -0.15 20.35
N PRO A 27 -3.55 0.99 21.04
CA PRO A 27 -3.99 1.07 22.43
C PRO A 27 -5.50 0.94 22.54
N SER A 28 -6.00 0.65 23.75
CA SER A 28 -7.43 0.75 24.06
C SER A 28 -7.95 2.16 23.77
N ILE A 29 -9.23 2.26 23.44
CA ILE A 29 -9.89 3.56 23.24
C ILE A 29 -9.87 4.42 24.51
N GLU A 30 -9.81 3.80 25.69
CA GLU A 30 -9.77 4.49 26.99
C GLU A 30 -8.34 4.93 27.39
N ASP A 31 -7.29 4.46 26.67
CA ASP A 31 -5.91 4.83 26.95
C ASP A 31 -5.52 6.11 26.19
N TYR A 32 -6.01 7.23 26.67
CA TYR A 32 -5.77 8.56 26.07
C TYR A 32 -4.28 8.94 26.06
N ASP A 33 -3.53 8.57 27.09
CA ASP A 33 -2.10 8.89 27.19
C ASP A 33 -1.30 8.14 26.10
N ALA A 34 -1.62 6.89 25.85
CA ALA A 34 -1.03 6.14 24.75
C ALA A 34 -1.40 6.70 23.37
N GLN A 35 -2.64 7.15 23.18
CA GLN A 35 -3.08 7.78 21.92
C GLN A 35 -2.35 9.12 21.68
N ILE A 36 -2.20 9.95 22.71
CA ILE A 36 -1.42 11.19 22.63
C ILE A 36 0.04 10.86 22.29
N THR A 37 0.63 9.89 22.97
CA THR A 37 2.00 9.44 22.73
C THR A 37 2.21 8.98 21.28
N ILE A 38 1.25 8.24 20.69
CA ILE A 38 1.31 7.84 19.28
C ILE A 38 1.28 9.08 18.39
N SER A 39 0.40 10.04 18.67
CA SER A 39 0.31 11.28 17.89
C SER A 39 1.61 12.09 17.93
N ASP A 40 2.17 12.27 19.12
CA ASP A 40 3.38 13.08 19.32
C ASP A 40 4.62 12.44 18.71
N ASN A 41 4.73 11.11 18.79
CA ASN A 41 5.85 10.36 18.20
C ASN A 41 5.73 10.19 16.66
N ASN A 42 4.60 10.52 16.09
CA ASN A 42 4.36 10.39 14.65
C ASN A 42 3.86 11.72 14.04
N PRO A 43 4.66 12.79 14.10
CA PRO A 43 4.27 14.07 13.53
C PRO A 43 4.13 13.97 12.01
N ILE A 44 3.13 14.62 11.46
CA ILE A 44 2.88 14.70 10.01
C ILE A 44 3.09 16.14 9.57
N ASP A 45 3.83 16.32 8.48
CA ASP A 45 4.04 17.64 7.89
C ASP A 45 2.69 18.24 7.46
N PRO A 46 2.33 19.43 7.93
CA PRO A 46 1.12 20.12 7.51
C PRO A 46 1.01 20.31 5.99
N THR A 47 2.14 20.49 5.31
CA THR A 47 2.17 20.62 3.84
C THR A 47 1.65 19.35 3.17
N MET A 48 2.03 18.18 3.67
CA MET A 48 1.52 16.90 3.15
C MET A 48 0.03 16.75 3.43
N LEU A 49 -0.46 17.15 4.59
CA LEU A 49 -1.90 17.09 4.91
C LEU A 49 -2.72 18.02 4.00
N ASN A 50 -2.22 19.21 3.71
CA ASN A 50 -2.84 20.12 2.76
C ASN A 50 -2.86 19.52 1.35
N GLY A 51 -1.73 18.97 0.88
CA GLY A 51 -1.66 18.28 -0.40
C GLY A 51 -2.61 17.09 -0.50
N TYR A 52 -2.75 16.30 0.57
CA TYR A 52 -3.75 15.24 0.63
C TYR A 52 -5.20 15.78 0.57
N ALA A 53 -5.48 16.93 1.20
CA ALA A 53 -6.80 17.54 1.14
C ALA A 53 -7.13 18.00 -0.29
N ASP A 54 -6.19 18.66 -0.97
CA ASP A 54 -6.33 19.08 -2.36
C ASP A 54 -6.54 17.88 -3.29
N PHE A 55 -5.69 16.86 -3.20
CA PHE A 55 -5.84 15.61 -3.94
C PHE A 55 -7.22 14.96 -3.70
N SER A 56 -7.67 14.93 -2.45
CA SER A 56 -8.96 14.33 -2.10
C SER A 56 -10.12 15.07 -2.74
N GLN A 57 -10.10 16.38 -2.72
CA GLN A 57 -11.13 17.21 -3.34
C GLN A 57 -11.15 17.05 -4.86
N GLU A 58 -9.98 17.09 -5.51
CA GLU A 58 -9.86 16.99 -6.96
C GLU A 58 -10.27 15.61 -7.47
N SER A 59 -9.75 14.54 -6.85
CA SER A 59 -10.05 13.16 -7.24
C SER A 59 -11.53 12.82 -7.02
N PHE A 60 -12.11 13.22 -5.89
CA PHE A 60 -13.53 13.03 -5.64
C PHE A 60 -14.40 13.79 -6.65
N SER A 61 -14.04 15.04 -6.94
CA SER A 61 -14.73 15.85 -7.95
C SER A 61 -14.66 15.23 -9.34
N ALA A 62 -13.52 14.64 -9.71
CA ALA A 62 -13.35 13.94 -11.00
C ALA A 62 -14.25 12.70 -11.08
N ILE A 63 -14.33 11.91 -10.01
CA ILE A 63 -15.19 10.73 -9.94
C ILE A 63 -16.67 11.10 -10.03
N LEU A 64 -17.10 12.12 -9.28
CA LEU A 64 -18.50 12.56 -9.28
C LEU A 64 -18.98 13.07 -10.64
N LYS A 65 -18.10 13.65 -11.46
CA LYS A 65 -18.47 14.10 -12.82
C LYS A 65 -18.90 12.96 -13.75
N THR A 66 -18.44 11.75 -13.48
CA THR A 66 -18.71 10.56 -14.31
C THR A 66 -19.69 9.59 -13.66
N ALA A 67 -20.04 9.81 -12.40
CA ALA A 67 -20.93 8.92 -11.64
C ALA A 67 -22.39 9.15 -12.03
N SER A 68 -23.11 8.06 -12.27
CA SER A 68 -24.58 8.05 -12.50
C SER A 68 -25.36 7.72 -11.23
N ASP A 69 -24.69 7.18 -10.22
CA ASP A 69 -25.30 6.69 -8.98
C ASP A 69 -24.46 7.06 -7.76
N ASN A 70 -24.83 6.56 -6.60
CA ASN A 70 -24.08 6.73 -5.35
C ASN A 70 -22.67 6.16 -5.48
N VAL A 71 -21.67 6.94 -5.03
CA VAL A 71 -20.26 6.55 -5.06
C VAL A 71 -19.75 6.37 -3.64
N SER A 72 -19.10 5.23 -3.40
CA SER A 72 -18.27 5.01 -2.22
C SER A 72 -16.79 5.07 -2.66
N TYR A 73 -16.06 6.05 -2.18
CA TYR A 73 -14.67 6.29 -2.55
C TYR A 73 -13.84 6.70 -1.34
N SER A 74 -12.67 6.09 -1.21
CA SER A 74 -11.67 6.45 -0.21
C SER A 74 -10.47 7.12 -0.89
N PRO A 75 -10.32 8.43 -0.82
CA PRO A 75 -9.13 9.11 -1.35
C PRO A 75 -7.83 8.57 -0.78
N LEU A 76 -7.83 8.21 0.51
CA LEU A 76 -6.67 7.68 1.20
C LEU A 76 -6.20 6.34 0.60
N SER A 77 -7.14 5.47 0.23
CA SER A 77 -6.85 4.17 -0.38
C SER A 77 -6.21 4.30 -1.77
N LEU A 78 -6.40 5.43 -2.46
CA LEU A 78 -5.71 5.75 -3.70
C LEU A 78 -4.40 6.52 -3.46
N TYR A 79 -4.39 7.41 -2.47
CA TYR A 79 -3.22 8.22 -2.14
C TYR A 79 -2.00 7.38 -1.71
N TYR A 80 -2.22 6.36 -0.87
CA TYR A 80 -1.15 5.46 -0.39
C TYR A 80 -0.37 4.78 -1.51
N PRO A 81 -0.99 4.04 -2.45
CA PRO A 81 -0.26 3.38 -3.54
C PRO A 81 0.38 4.39 -4.50
N LEU A 82 -0.21 5.56 -4.73
CA LEU A 82 0.41 6.61 -5.54
C LEU A 82 1.64 7.21 -4.86
N MET A 83 1.60 7.46 -3.56
CA MET A 83 2.76 7.88 -2.77
C MET A 83 3.87 6.83 -2.77
N LEU A 84 3.52 5.55 -2.67
CA LEU A 84 4.48 4.45 -2.79
C LEU A 84 5.09 4.40 -4.20
N THR A 85 4.28 4.60 -5.24
CA THR A 85 4.76 4.68 -6.63
C THR A 85 5.70 5.87 -6.84
N LEU A 86 5.43 7.01 -6.19
CA LEU A 86 6.33 8.17 -6.21
C LEU A 86 7.71 7.83 -5.65
N GLN A 87 7.81 6.99 -4.60
CA GLN A 87 9.10 6.57 -4.06
C GLN A 87 9.93 5.76 -5.07
N ALA A 88 9.28 4.99 -5.94
CA ALA A 88 9.92 4.21 -7.00
C ALA A 88 10.23 5.04 -8.26
N SER A 89 9.66 6.23 -8.40
CA SER A 89 9.68 7.02 -9.64
C SER A 89 10.85 7.99 -9.71
N LYS A 90 11.26 8.33 -10.95
CA LYS A 90 12.27 9.37 -11.26
C LYS A 90 11.85 10.16 -12.50
N GLY A 91 12.51 11.32 -12.71
CA GLY A 91 12.30 12.18 -13.89
C GLY A 91 10.83 12.63 -14.01
N SER A 92 10.32 12.70 -15.22
CA SER A 92 8.98 13.22 -15.51
C SER A 92 7.85 12.47 -14.79
N THR A 93 7.97 11.16 -14.59
CA THR A 93 6.98 10.39 -13.83
C THR A 93 6.90 10.87 -12.37
N ALA A 94 8.06 11.09 -11.74
CA ALA A 94 8.09 11.62 -10.38
C ALA A 94 7.50 13.03 -10.31
N GLU A 95 7.80 13.90 -11.28
CA GLU A 95 7.27 15.27 -11.35
C GLU A 95 5.75 15.28 -11.52
N GLN A 96 5.21 14.43 -12.39
CA GLN A 96 3.76 14.29 -12.58
C GLN A 96 3.06 13.80 -11.32
N LEU A 97 3.64 12.79 -10.63
CA LEU A 97 3.08 12.29 -9.37
C LEU A 97 3.16 13.32 -8.25
N GLN A 98 4.25 14.09 -8.16
CA GLN A 98 4.37 15.19 -7.19
C GLN A 98 3.28 16.25 -7.42
N THR A 99 3.04 16.61 -8.68
CA THR A 99 1.99 17.55 -9.05
C THR A 99 0.61 17.02 -8.70
N LEU A 100 0.33 15.76 -9.07
CA LEU A 100 -0.96 15.13 -8.80
C LEU A 100 -1.25 14.99 -7.29
N LEU A 101 -0.22 14.69 -6.51
CA LEU A 101 -0.34 14.45 -5.06
C LEU A 101 -0.16 15.72 -4.22
N HIS A 102 0.13 16.85 -4.88
CA HIS A 102 0.41 18.15 -4.24
C HIS A 102 1.51 18.08 -3.17
N VAL A 103 2.59 17.33 -3.45
CA VAL A 103 3.69 17.09 -2.49
C VAL A 103 5.05 17.37 -3.09
N ASN A 104 6.00 17.71 -2.21
CA ASN A 104 7.42 17.67 -2.49
C ASN A 104 7.93 16.22 -2.30
N ARG A 105 9.16 15.93 -2.77
CA ARG A 105 9.73 14.59 -2.60
C ARG A 105 10.34 14.33 -1.22
N SER A 106 10.65 15.38 -0.46
CA SER A 106 11.29 15.24 0.85
C SER A 106 10.34 14.65 1.89
N ASP A 107 10.83 13.70 2.66
CA ASP A 107 10.17 13.11 3.84
C ASP A 107 8.79 12.44 3.63
N ASN A 108 8.33 12.31 2.37
CA ASN A 108 7.01 11.74 2.09
C ASN A 108 6.83 10.32 2.64
N ALA A 109 7.83 9.44 2.50
CA ALA A 109 7.77 8.09 3.03
C ALA A 109 7.61 8.09 4.56
N LYS A 110 8.36 8.95 5.27
CA LYS A 110 8.25 9.11 6.72
C LYS A 110 6.87 9.60 7.13
N ASN A 111 6.36 10.63 6.45
CA ASN A 111 5.03 11.16 6.71
C ASN A 111 3.92 10.12 6.49
N MET A 112 4.02 9.30 5.42
CA MET A 112 3.07 8.21 5.18
C MET A 112 3.14 7.14 6.27
N GLY A 113 4.33 6.80 6.76
CA GLY A 113 4.51 5.90 7.89
C GLY A 113 3.94 6.47 9.19
N ASN A 114 4.12 7.76 9.44
CA ASN A 114 3.55 8.45 10.60
C ASN A 114 2.00 8.46 10.51
N LEU A 115 1.46 8.77 9.34
CA LEU A 115 0.02 8.73 9.10
C LEU A 115 -0.55 7.32 9.34
N TYR A 116 0.14 6.28 8.84
CA TYR A 116 -0.28 4.90 9.07
C TYR A 116 -0.37 4.58 10.56
N ARG A 117 0.68 4.90 11.32
CA ARG A 117 0.74 4.62 12.77
C ARG A 117 -0.32 5.35 13.56
N ARG A 118 -0.73 6.54 13.12
CA ARG A 118 -1.81 7.31 13.76
C ARG A 118 -3.20 6.80 13.44
N LEU A 119 -3.39 6.22 12.24
CA LEU A 119 -4.69 5.72 11.79
C LEU A 119 -4.92 4.25 12.15
N TYR A 120 -3.84 3.47 12.32
CA TYR A 120 -3.96 2.05 12.60
C TYR A 120 -4.74 1.81 13.89
N THR A 121 -5.84 1.09 13.77
CA THR A 121 -6.69 0.72 14.91
C THR A 121 -6.97 -0.78 14.85
N ASP A 122 -6.76 -1.46 15.97
CA ASP A 122 -7.05 -2.89 16.16
C ASP A 122 -7.29 -3.10 17.66
N ASN A 123 -8.45 -2.69 18.15
CA ASN A 123 -8.83 -2.71 19.54
C ASN A 123 -10.34 -2.97 19.69
N GLU A 124 -10.85 -2.83 20.91
CA GLU A 124 -12.24 -3.08 21.26
C GLU A 124 -13.26 -2.18 20.55
N SER A 125 -12.84 -1.01 20.04
CA SER A 125 -13.72 -0.09 19.31
C SER A 125 -13.89 -0.47 17.84
N GLY A 126 -12.96 -1.27 17.30
CA GLY A 126 -12.99 -1.73 15.92
C GLY A 126 -11.64 -1.88 15.27
N GLN A 127 -11.64 -2.04 13.96
CA GLN A 127 -10.45 -2.23 13.16
C GLN A 127 -10.38 -1.23 12.01
N MET A 128 -9.25 -0.53 11.90
CA MET A 128 -8.86 0.26 10.74
C MET A 128 -7.46 -0.14 10.31
N LYS A 129 -7.38 -0.91 9.23
CA LYS A 129 -6.12 -1.40 8.64
C LYS A 129 -6.05 -0.97 7.18
N ILE A 130 -4.97 -0.33 6.80
CA ILE A 130 -4.69 0.02 5.41
C ILE A 130 -3.75 -1.04 4.87
N ALA A 131 -4.24 -1.94 4.04
CA ALA A 131 -3.45 -3.01 3.45
C ALA A 131 -2.90 -2.59 2.09
N ASN A 132 -1.58 -2.67 1.95
CA ASN A 132 -0.88 -2.40 0.71
C ASN A 132 0.00 -3.59 0.32
N SER A 133 0.10 -3.88 -0.97
CA SER A 133 1.00 -4.90 -1.49
C SER A 133 1.64 -4.46 -2.80
N LEU A 134 2.88 -4.91 -2.99
CA LEU A 134 3.65 -4.76 -4.22
C LEU A 134 3.78 -6.14 -4.87
N TRP A 135 3.44 -6.22 -6.15
CA TRP A 135 3.58 -7.44 -6.95
C TRP A 135 4.59 -7.15 -8.06
N ILE A 136 5.72 -7.82 -8.02
CA ILE A 136 6.87 -7.50 -8.84
C ILE A 136 7.19 -8.71 -9.72
N GLN A 137 7.32 -8.47 -11.04
CA GLN A 137 7.75 -9.52 -11.97
C GLN A 137 9.14 -10.05 -11.57
N ASN A 138 9.31 -11.37 -11.56
CA ASN A 138 10.50 -12.06 -11.07
C ASN A 138 11.82 -11.70 -11.77
N ALA A 139 11.76 -11.17 -12.98
CA ALA A 139 12.92 -10.71 -13.74
C ALA A 139 13.15 -9.19 -13.64
N TYR A 140 12.29 -8.48 -12.92
CA TYR A 140 12.40 -7.02 -12.82
C TYR A 140 13.28 -6.62 -11.62
N PRO A 141 14.38 -5.90 -11.86
CA PRO A 141 15.27 -5.50 -10.77
C PRO A 141 14.62 -4.38 -9.95
N VAL A 142 14.46 -4.61 -8.67
CA VAL A 142 13.98 -3.61 -7.71
C VAL A 142 15.06 -3.42 -6.64
N LYS A 143 15.27 -2.19 -6.22
CA LYS A 143 16.25 -1.88 -5.19
C LYS A 143 15.75 -2.32 -3.82
N ASP A 144 16.64 -2.93 -3.04
CA ASP A 144 16.33 -3.36 -1.67
C ASP A 144 15.87 -2.20 -0.78
N GLU A 145 16.46 -1.01 -0.94
CA GLU A 145 16.07 0.21 -0.23
C GLU A 145 14.60 0.60 -0.47
N PHE A 146 14.10 0.36 -1.70
CA PHE A 146 12.69 0.61 -2.01
C PHE A 146 11.77 -0.40 -1.32
N ILE A 147 12.13 -1.69 -1.35
CA ILE A 147 11.38 -2.73 -0.63
C ILE A 147 11.37 -2.47 0.87
N GLU A 148 12.51 -2.07 1.43
CA GLU A 148 12.61 -1.71 2.85
C GLU A 148 11.72 -0.51 3.20
N ALA A 149 11.73 0.54 2.38
CA ALA A 149 10.86 1.70 2.57
C ALA A 149 9.37 1.33 2.44
N ALA A 150 9.00 0.49 1.45
CA ALA A 150 7.65 -0.01 1.28
C ALA A 150 7.17 -0.76 2.54
N ASN A 151 8.00 -1.65 3.08
CA ASN A 151 7.66 -2.42 4.27
C ASN A 151 7.58 -1.54 5.54
N LYS A 152 8.57 -0.68 5.77
CA LYS A 152 8.71 0.07 7.04
C LYS A 152 7.84 1.32 7.13
N GLN A 153 7.59 1.97 5.98
CA GLN A 153 6.88 3.25 5.95
C GLN A 153 5.46 3.12 5.38
N PHE A 154 5.25 2.21 4.44
CA PHE A 154 3.93 2.03 3.83
C PHE A 154 3.22 0.77 4.33
N TYR A 155 3.87 -0.03 5.17
CA TYR A 155 3.33 -1.32 5.63
C TYR A 155 2.85 -2.19 4.46
N ALA A 156 3.57 -2.09 3.34
CA ALA A 156 3.28 -2.80 2.11
C ALA A 156 4.08 -4.10 2.01
N ALA A 157 3.39 -5.22 1.87
CA ALA A 157 4.02 -6.50 1.60
C ALA A 157 4.54 -6.53 0.15
N ALA A 158 5.75 -7.04 -0.08
CA ALA A 158 6.32 -7.18 -1.42
C ALA A 158 6.39 -8.65 -1.82
N TYR A 159 5.85 -8.95 -3.00
CA TYR A 159 5.81 -10.29 -3.58
C TYR A 159 6.53 -10.29 -4.92
N ILE A 160 7.44 -11.24 -5.12
CA ILE A 160 8.07 -11.48 -6.41
C ILE A 160 7.32 -12.63 -7.07
N VAL A 161 6.72 -12.38 -8.22
CA VAL A 161 5.83 -13.31 -8.92
C VAL A 161 6.14 -13.39 -10.40
N ASP A 162 5.63 -14.41 -11.04
CA ASP A 162 5.60 -14.52 -12.50
C ASP A 162 4.17 -14.26 -12.99
N PHE A 163 3.95 -13.10 -13.61
CA PHE A 163 2.63 -12.72 -14.13
C PHE A 163 2.16 -13.57 -15.31
N SER A 164 3.02 -14.40 -15.91
CA SER A 164 2.61 -15.37 -16.94
C SER A 164 1.88 -16.59 -16.35
N GLN A 165 1.97 -16.80 -15.04
CA GLN A 165 1.37 -17.92 -14.33
C GLN A 165 -0.04 -17.58 -13.85
N SER A 166 -1.02 -18.41 -14.16
CA SER A 166 -2.41 -18.24 -13.67
C SER A 166 -2.49 -18.19 -12.12
N LYS A 167 -1.64 -18.95 -11.44
CA LYS A 167 -1.53 -18.93 -9.98
C LYS A 167 -1.23 -17.55 -9.38
N THR A 168 -0.61 -16.63 -10.15
CA THR A 168 -0.34 -15.27 -9.66
C THR A 168 -1.64 -14.51 -9.42
N ALA A 169 -2.61 -14.61 -10.32
CA ALA A 169 -3.92 -14.01 -10.13
C ALA A 169 -4.64 -14.58 -8.90
N ASP A 170 -4.58 -15.90 -8.71
CA ASP A 170 -5.16 -16.56 -7.53
C ASP A 170 -4.53 -16.07 -6.22
N LEU A 171 -3.20 -15.89 -6.19
CA LEU A 171 -2.49 -15.36 -5.03
C LEU A 171 -2.89 -13.92 -4.72
N MET A 172 -3.01 -13.07 -5.75
CA MET A 172 -3.47 -11.68 -5.59
C MET A 172 -4.92 -11.64 -5.06
N ALA A 173 -5.80 -12.46 -5.62
CA ALA A 173 -7.18 -12.57 -5.17
C ALA A 173 -7.28 -13.08 -3.71
N ALA A 174 -6.48 -14.07 -3.35
CA ALA A 174 -6.42 -14.58 -1.98
C ALA A 174 -5.93 -13.51 -1.00
N TRP A 175 -4.88 -12.76 -1.37
CA TRP A 175 -4.37 -11.65 -0.56
C TRP A 175 -5.42 -10.56 -0.33
N ILE A 176 -6.14 -10.14 -1.38
CA ILE A 176 -7.22 -9.15 -1.26
C ILE A 176 -8.31 -9.65 -0.32
N ARG A 177 -8.73 -10.90 -0.48
CA ARG A 177 -9.76 -11.50 0.38
C ARG A 177 -9.34 -11.51 1.84
N GLU A 178 -8.11 -11.92 2.13
CA GLU A 178 -7.56 -11.97 3.49
C GLU A 178 -7.52 -10.58 4.14
N HIS A 179 -7.06 -9.57 3.39
CA HIS A 179 -6.85 -8.21 3.92
C HIS A 179 -8.09 -7.30 3.86
N THR A 180 -9.20 -7.80 3.35
CA THR A 180 -10.50 -7.11 3.35
C THR A 180 -11.55 -7.84 4.18
N ASN A 181 -11.14 -8.73 5.09
CA ASN A 181 -12.05 -9.55 5.91
C ASN A 181 -13.10 -10.27 5.03
N ALA A 182 -12.69 -10.78 3.88
CA ALA A 182 -13.51 -11.43 2.86
C ALA A 182 -14.64 -10.56 2.23
N ASN A 183 -14.62 -9.24 2.46
CA ASN A 183 -15.60 -8.33 1.84
C ASN A 183 -15.37 -8.15 0.33
N LEU A 184 -14.14 -8.37 -0.14
CA LEU A 184 -13.80 -8.35 -1.57
C LEU A 184 -13.28 -9.73 -1.98
N SER A 185 -13.83 -10.24 -3.08
CA SER A 185 -13.43 -11.52 -3.67
C SER A 185 -13.31 -11.36 -5.19
N PRO A 186 -12.21 -10.76 -5.67
CA PRO A 186 -11.97 -10.64 -7.11
C PRO A 186 -11.82 -12.02 -7.73
N SER A 187 -12.33 -12.16 -8.97
CA SER A 187 -12.23 -13.38 -9.80
C SER A 187 -11.09 -13.26 -10.80
#